data_73d18f1345ca32ccc1f162bfa89dbd73
#
_entry.id   73d18f1345ca32ccc1f162bfa89dbd73
#
_cell.length_a   1.000
_cell.length_b   1.000
_cell.length_c   1.000
_cell.angle_alpha   90.00
_cell.angle_beta   90.00
_cell.angle_gamma   90.00
#
_symmetry.space_group_name_H-M   'P 1'
#
loop_
_entity.id
_entity.type
_entity.pdbx_description
1 polymer ?
#
loop_
_entity_poly.entity_id
_entity_poly.type
_entity_poly.pdbx_seq_one_letter_code
_entity_poly.pdbx_strand_id
1 'polypeptide(L)'
;MDRPCIVCQENCPVSPKAIFTRELFNTIRVNRPFIVKNADSTRIELETDALAANQYATGDYFCVVQGSPGRQIIANTSRSLTVDSKFPFEQPPQAQDSVSIQIRLQQPYVDPKHCIGCGVCEHECPVRGKRAIRVTAENESRARRHALILPG
;
A
#
# COMPACT_ATOMS: atom_id res chain seq x y z
N MET A 1 -5.70 12.97 -2.04
CA MET A 1 -4.53 13.30 -1.17
C MET A 1 -3.33 12.65 -1.82
N ASP A 2 -2.45 13.44 -2.43
CA ASP A 2 -1.37 12.94 -3.29
C ASP A 2 -0.08 12.57 -2.53
N ARG A 3 -0.13 12.53 -1.21
CA ARG A 3 1.01 12.11 -0.39
C ARG A 3 0.60 11.01 0.59
N PRO A 4 1.46 10.01 0.74
CA PRO A 4 1.25 8.98 1.76
C PRO A 4 1.23 9.62 3.16
N CYS A 5 0.41 9.10 4.05
CA CYS A 5 0.30 9.61 5.41
C CYS A 5 1.57 9.25 6.21
N ILE A 6 2.29 10.26 6.66
CA ILE A 6 3.50 10.14 7.51
C ILE A 6 3.35 10.84 8.87
N VAL A 7 2.13 11.19 9.25
CA VAL A 7 1.84 11.96 10.47
C VAL A 7 2.47 11.34 11.72
N CYS A 8 2.38 10.01 11.86
CA CYS A 8 2.98 9.31 13.00
C CYS A 8 4.51 9.42 13.04
N GLN A 9 5.16 9.44 11.88
CA GLN A 9 6.61 9.63 11.77
C GLN A 9 7.00 11.09 12.09
N GLU A 10 6.26 12.06 11.57
CA GLU A 10 6.54 13.47 11.80
C GLU A 10 6.40 13.85 13.27
N ASN A 11 5.38 13.37 13.95
CA ASN A 11 5.09 13.68 15.35
C ASN A 11 5.82 12.81 16.37
N CYS A 12 6.67 11.88 15.95
CA CYS A 12 7.48 11.09 16.88
C CYS A 12 8.48 12.00 17.62
N PRO A 13 8.45 12.07 18.97
CA PRO A 13 9.24 13.02 19.74
C PRO A 13 10.69 12.59 19.95
N VAL A 14 11.03 11.33 19.69
CA VAL A 14 12.40 10.83 19.97
C VAL A 14 13.33 11.08 18.80
N SER A 15 14.63 11.20 19.10
CA SER A 15 15.69 11.38 18.11
C SER A 15 16.81 10.35 18.37
N PRO A 16 17.15 9.51 17.38
CA PRO A 16 16.48 9.36 16.07
C PRO A 16 15.04 8.87 16.22
N LYS A 17 14.20 9.18 15.22
CA LYS A 17 12.78 8.80 15.27
C LYS A 17 12.61 7.28 15.37
N ALA A 18 11.68 6.85 16.22
CA ALA A 18 11.38 5.43 16.43
C ALA A 18 10.34 4.87 15.46
N ILE A 19 9.65 5.72 14.70
CA ILE A 19 8.61 5.29 13.78
C ILE A 19 8.90 5.78 12.38
N PHE A 20 8.73 4.89 11.42
CA PHE A 20 8.95 5.12 9.99
C PHE A 20 7.76 4.57 9.20
N THR A 21 7.52 5.12 8.02
CA THR A 21 6.58 4.54 7.06
C THR A 21 7.37 3.88 5.93
N ARG A 22 6.88 2.74 5.48
CA ARG A 22 7.41 2.02 4.31
C ARG A 22 6.30 1.72 3.33
N GLU A 23 6.65 1.72 2.06
CA GLU A 23 5.72 1.34 1.00
C GLU A 23 5.57 -0.17 0.91
N LEU A 24 4.33 -0.60 0.74
CA LEU A 24 3.96 -1.99 0.45
C LEU A 24 3.02 -2.00 -0.74
N PHE A 25 3.17 -3.01 -1.59
CA PHE A 25 2.29 -3.25 -2.72
C PHE A 25 1.47 -4.52 -2.46
N ASN A 26 0.16 -4.37 -2.34
CA ASN A 26 -0.75 -5.48 -2.16
C ASN A 26 -1.58 -5.71 -3.42
N THR A 27 -1.58 -6.94 -3.92
CA THR A 27 -2.44 -7.31 -5.05
C THR A 27 -3.90 -7.30 -4.64
N ILE A 28 -4.72 -6.59 -5.39
CA ILE A 28 -6.17 -6.55 -5.19
C ILE A 28 -6.74 -7.90 -5.59
N ARG A 29 -7.49 -8.50 -4.68
CA ARG A 29 -8.21 -9.74 -4.97
C ARG A 29 -9.40 -9.43 -5.86
N VAL A 30 -9.43 -10.06 -7.02
CA VAL A 30 -10.54 -10.01 -7.98
C VAL A 30 -11.08 -11.42 -8.20
N ASN A 31 -12.37 -11.53 -8.48
CA ASN A 31 -13.01 -12.83 -8.69
C ASN A 31 -12.51 -13.55 -9.97
N ARG A 32 -12.07 -12.75 -10.95
CA ARG A 32 -11.49 -13.26 -12.21
C ARG A 32 -10.29 -12.42 -12.56
N PRO A 33 -9.20 -13.03 -13.08
CA PRO A 33 -8.05 -12.28 -13.56
C PRO A 33 -8.46 -11.34 -14.71
N PHE A 34 -7.82 -10.19 -14.80
CA PHE A 34 -7.96 -9.32 -15.94
C PHE A 34 -7.09 -9.82 -17.07
N ILE A 35 -7.69 -10.09 -18.22
CA ILE A 35 -7.01 -10.60 -19.42
C ILE A 35 -6.88 -9.47 -20.43
N VAL A 36 -5.68 -9.34 -20.99
CA VAL A 36 -5.38 -8.35 -22.04
C VAL A 36 -6.03 -8.78 -23.34
N LYS A 37 -6.81 -7.89 -23.93
CA LYS A 37 -7.34 -8.02 -25.28
C LYS A 37 -6.38 -7.42 -26.30
N ASN A 38 -5.90 -6.23 -26.02
CA ASN A 38 -4.96 -5.49 -26.83
C ASN A 38 -4.18 -4.51 -25.93
N ALA A 39 -2.95 -4.16 -26.27
CA ALA A 39 -2.19 -3.17 -25.52
C ALA A 39 -1.21 -2.41 -26.41
N ASP A 40 -0.90 -1.21 -25.98
CA ASP A 40 0.24 -0.43 -26.43
C ASP A 40 1.17 -0.08 -25.25
N SER A 41 2.16 0.77 -25.46
CA SER A 41 3.14 1.13 -24.44
C SER A 41 2.55 1.85 -23.21
N THR A 42 1.34 2.42 -23.31
CA THR A 42 0.71 3.24 -22.27
C THR A 42 -0.72 2.86 -21.94
N ARG A 43 -1.34 2.02 -22.77
CA ARG A 43 -2.73 1.63 -22.60
C ARG A 43 -2.91 0.13 -22.77
N ILE A 44 -3.69 -0.45 -21.87
CA ILE A 44 -4.11 -1.85 -21.92
C ILE A 44 -5.62 -1.89 -22.07
N GLU A 45 -6.11 -2.59 -23.09
CA GLU A 45 -7.50 -2.92 -23.25
C GLU A 45 -7.75 -4.34 -22.71
N LEU A 46 -8.77 -4.48 -21.86
CA LEU A 46 -9.12 -5.71 -21.19
C LEU A 46 -10.31 -6.40 -21.88
N GLU A 47 -10.41 -7.70 -21.74
CA GLU A 47 -11.58 -8.46 -22.22
C GLU A 47 -12.85 -8.16 -21.39
N THR A 48 -12.68 -7.74 -20.13
CA THR A 48 -13.79 -7.39 -19.25
C THR A 48 -14.26 -5.96 -19.46
N ASP A 49 -15.52 -5.68 -19.17
CA ASP A 49 -16.12 -4.34 -19.10
C ASP A 49 -16.63 -3.98 -17.70
N ALA A 50 -16.20 -4.74 -16.69
CA ALA A 50 -16.71 -4.65 -15.32
C ALA A 50 -16.03 -3.58 -14.44
N LEU A 51 -15.09 -2.78 -14.97
CA LEU A 51 -14.43 -1.74 -14.19
C LEU A 51 -15.31 -0.49 -14.08
N ALA A 52 -15.36 0.11 -12.90
CA ALA A 52 -15.93 1.46 -12.77
C ALA A 52 -14.93 2.50 -13.34
N ALA A 53 -15.41 3.47 -14.07
CA ALA A 53 -14.57 4.51 -14.64
C ALA A 53 -13.80 5.27 -13.56
N ASN A 54 -12.50 5.47 -13.77
CA ASN A 54 -11.56 6.13 -12.85
C ASN A 54 -11.44 5.51 -11.46
N GLN A 55 -11.89 4.27 -11.27
CA GLN A 55 -11.78 3.55 -10.01
C GLN A 55 -10.34 3.44 -9.52
N TYR A 56 -9.40 3.28 -10.43
CA TYR A 56 -7.97 3.09 -10.16
C TYR A 56 -7.10 4.31 -10.49
N ALA A 57 -7.73 5.47 -10.74
CA ALA A 57 -7.03 6.71 -11.13
C ALA A 57 -6.60 7.59 -9.94
N THR A 58 -6.47 7.03 -8.74
CA THR A 58 -6.18 7.81 -7.51
C THR A 58 -4.70 8.03 -7.25
N GLY A 59 -3.82 7.49 -8.11
CA GLY A 59 -2.36 7.61 -7.97
C GLY A 59 -1.70 6.50 -7.12
N ASP A 60 -2.49 5.66 -6.45
CA ASP A 60 -1.98 4.58 -5.59
C ASP A 60 -2.13 3.18 -6.19
N TYR A 61 -2.67 3.09 -7.39
CA TYR A 61 -2.85 1.82 -8.07
C TYR A 61 -1.85 1.62 -9.19
N PHE A 62 -1.37 0.38 -9.28
CA PHE A 62 -0.37 -0.05 -10.25
C PHE A 62 -0.87 -1.26 -11.02
N CYS A 63 -0.66 -1.24 -12.33
CA CYS A 63 -0.89 -2.35 -13.22
C CYS A 63 0.38 -3.19 -13.28
N VAL A 64 0.27 -4.49 -13.02
CA VAL A 64 1.37 -5.45 -13.08
C VAL A 64 1.02 -6.54 -14.07
N VAL A 65 1.85 -6.68 -15.09
CA VAL A 65 1.81 -7.80 -16.03
C VAL A 65 2.91 -8.77 -15.67
N GLN A 66 2.69 -10.05 -15.87
CA GLN A 66 3.65 -11.08 -15.48
C GLN A 66 5.04 -10.81 -16.08
N GLY A 67 6.05 -10.77 -15.20
CA GLY A 67 7.44 -10.52 -15.60
C GLY A 67 7.81 -9.04 -15.81
N SER A 68 6.87 -8.11 -15.66
CA SER A 68 7.12 -6.67 -15.83
C SER A 68 6.98 -5.91 -14.51
N PRO A 69 7.75 -4.83 -14.29
CA PRO A 69 7.56 -3.97 -13.15
C PRO A 69 6.20 -3.27 -13.19
N GLY A 70 5.61 -3.01 -12.01
CA GLY A 70 4.33 -2.32 -11.90
C GLY A 70 4.37 -0.91 -12.51
N ARG A 71 3.33 -0.55 -13.26
CA ARG A 71 3.14 0.77 -13.87
C ARG A 71 1.96 1.47 -13.22
N GLN A 72 2.16 2.73 -12.84
CA GLN A 72 1.10 3.51 -12.17
C GLN A 72 -0.08 3.75 -13.13
N ILE A 73 -1.28 3.49 -12.64
CA ILE A 73 -2.51 3.74 -13.39
C ILE A 73 -2.92 5.19 -13.16
N ILE A 74 -3.03 5.96 -14.24
CA ILE A 74 -3.45 7.37 -14.21
C ILE A 74 -4.91 7.56 -14.61
N ALA A 75 -5.46 6.64 -15.39
CA ALA A 75 -6.86 6.64 -15.78
C ALA A 75 -7.34 5.21 -16.06
N ASN A 76 -8.62 4.97 -15.89
CA ASN A 76 -9.25 3.75 -16.39
C ASN A 76 -10.68 3.99 -16.84
N THR A 77 -11.09 3.25 -17.86
CA THR A 77 -12.49 3.12 -18.28
C THR A 77 -13.04 1.76 -17.82
N SER A 78 -14.24 1.42 -18.26
CA SER A 78 -14.83 0.09 -17.99
C SER A 78 -14.01 -1.06 -18.60
N ARG A 79 -13.21 -0.80 -19.63
CA ARG A 79 -12.48 -1.82 -20.41
C ARG A 79 -10.99 -1.54 -20.57
N SER A 80 -10.48 -0.42 -20.12
CA SER A 80 -9.07 -0.08 -20.33
C SER A 80 -8.40 0.53 -19.11
N LEU A 81 -7.10 0.28 -19.00
CA LEU A 81 -6.19 0.90 -18.05
C LEU A 81 -5.20 1.77 -18.83
N THR A 82 -4.98 2.99 -18.38
CA THR A 82 -3.96 3.89 -18.92
C THR A 82 -2.91 4.11 -17.86
N VAL A 83 -1.65 3.86 -18.21
CA VAL A 83 -0.50 4.05 -17.32
C VAL A 83 0.23 5.36 -17.60
N ASP A 84 1.04 5.82 -16.65
CA ASP A 84 1.79 7.06 -16.78
C ASP A 84 2.76 6.98 -17.98
N SER A 85 2.64 7.93 -18.90
CA SER A 85 3.49 8.04 -20.09
C SER A 85 4.97 8.32 -19.78
N LYS A 86 5.29 8.76 -18.56
CA LYS A 86 6.68 8.90 -18.09
C LYS A 86 7.36 7.55 -17.85
N PHE A 87 6.55 6.52 -17.56
CA PHE A 87 7.02 5.17 -17.27
C PHE A 87 6.21 4.15 -18.08
N PRO A 88 6.33 4.15 -19.41
CA PRO A 88 5.58 3.25 -20.27
C PRO A 88 6.04 1.79 -20.08
N PHE A 89 5.30 0.87 -20.65
CA PHE A 89 5.76 -0.52 -20.78
C PHE A 89 6.89 -0.56 -21.80
N GLU A 90 8.05 -1.10 -21.42
CA GLU A 90 9.16 -1.34 -22.33
C GLU A 90 8.80 -2.36 -23.40
N GLN A 91 8.06 -3.38 -22.98
CA GLN A 91 7.43 -4.36 -23.85
C GLN A 91 5.93 -4.34 -23.58
N PRO A 92 5.11 -3.88 -24.52
CA PRO A 92 3.65 -3.89 -24.35
C PRO A 92 3.15 -5.29 -24.09
N PRO A 93 2.20 -5.47 -23.16
CA PRO A 93 1.58 -6.77 -22.92
C PRO A 93 0.96 -7.34 -24.18
N GLN A 94 1.01 -8.65 -24.31
CA GLN A 94 0.38 -9.35 -25.43
C GLN A 94 -1.07 -9.71 -25.11
N ALA A 95 -1.85 -9.99 -26.15
CA ALA A 95 -3.18 -10.54 -25.99
C ALA A 95 -3.10 -11.86 -25.20
N GLN A 96 -4.06 -12.08 -24.30
CA GLN A 96 -4.15 -13.20 -23.37
C GLN A 96 -3.20 -13.13 -22.15
N ASP A 97 -2.35 -12.11 -22.04
CA ASP A 97 -1.58 -11.90 -20.81
C ASP A 97 -2.52 -11.58 -19.63
N SER A 98 -2.13 -12.03 -18.45
CA SER A 98 -2.85 -11.73 -17.21
C SER A 98 -2.33 -10.46 -16.58
N VAL A 99 -3.27 -9.58 -16.23
CA VAL A 99 -2.99 -8.33 -15.52
C VAL A 99 -3.47 -8.43 -14.09
N SER A 100 -2.64 -8.06 -13.16
CA SER A 100 -3.01 -7.82 -11.77
C SER A 100 -2.95 -6.33 -11.43
N ILE A 101 -3.82 -5.90 -10.52
CA ILE A 101 -3.80 -4.52 -10.00
C ILE A 101 -3.28 -4.60 -8.57
N GLN A 102 -2.28 -3.78 -8.29
CA GLN A 102 -1.71 -3.61 -6.96
C GLN A 102 -2.05 -2.23 -6.42
N ILE A 103 -2.32 -2.17 -5.12
CA ILE A 103 -2.45 -0.91 -4.39
C ILE A 103 -1.18 -0.65 -3.60
N ARG A 104 -0.66 0.56 -3.70
CA ARG A 104 0.41 1.05 -2.86
C ARG A 104 -0.15 1.48 -1.51
N LEU A 105 0.37 0.90 -0.46
CA LEU A 105 0.01 1.21 0.92
C LEU A 105 1.22 1.76 1.66
N GLN A 106 0.98 2.69 2.58
CA GLN A 106 1.98 3.14 3.55
C GLN A 106 1.72 2.43 4.87
N GLN A 107 2.69 1.63 5.30
CA GLN A 107 2.63 0.91 6.57
C GLN A 107 3.58 1.55 7.58
N PRO A 108 3.10 1.95 8.77
CA PRO A 108 3.98 2.37 9.84
C PRO A 108 4.80 1.19 10.36
N TYR A 109 6.07 1.43 10.60
CA TYR A 109 7.00 0.50 11.23
C TYR A 109 7.62 1.17 12.46
N VAL A 110 7.62 0.47 13.59
CA VAL A 110 8.19 0.97 14.84
C VAL A 110 9.48 0.23 15.15
N ASP A 111 10.56 0.97 15.42
CA ASP A 111 11.78 0.43 16.00
C ASP A 111 11.64 0.39 17.53
N PRO A 112 11.52 -0.79 18.13
CA PRO A 112 11.32 -0.91 19.57
C PRO A 112 12.53 -0.45 20.39
N LYS A 113 13.73 -0.37 19.80
CA LYS A 113 14.94 0.10 20.51
C LYS A 113 14.89 1.60 20.80
N HIS A 114 14.20 2.38 19.99
CA HIS A 114 14.08 3.81 20.12
C HIS A 114 12.69 4.25 20.64
N CYS A 115 11.70 3.36 20.58
CA CYS A 115 10.34 3.67 20.99
C CYS A 115 10.21 3.70 22.52
N ILE A 116 9.79 4.86 23.05
CA ILE A 116 9.55 5.07 24.48
C ILE A 116 8.09 4.83 24.90
N GLY A 117 7.22 4.38 23.99
CA GLY A 117 5.82 4.08 24.28
C GLY A 117 4.94 5.30 24.60
N CYS A 118 5.32 6.51 24.17
CA CYS A 118 4.64 7.77 24.55
C CYS A 118 3.21 7.92 24.01
N GLY A 119 2.79 7.13 23.01
CA GLY A 119 1.44 7.16 22.44
C GLY A 119 1.13 8.30 21.46
N VAL A 120 2.05 9.24 21.23
CA VAL A 120 1.82 10.37 20.32
C VAL A 120 1.43 9.92 18.92
N CYS A 121 2.09 8.89 18.37
CA CYS A 121 1.78 8.36 17.05
C CYS A 121 0.35 7.79 16.93
N GLU A 122 -0.19 7.22 18.02
CA GLU A 122 -1.57 6.76 18.05
C GLU A 122 -2.53 7.95 18.19
N HIS A 123 -2.21 8.92 19.05
CA HIS A 123 -3.02 10.10 19.28
C HIS A 123 -3.19 10.94 17.99
N GLU A 124 -2.10 11.21 17.29
CA GLU A 124 -2.07 12.03 16.08
C GLU A 124 -2.54 11.30 14.81
N CYS A 125 -2.84 10.00 14.90
CA CYS A 125 -3.28 9.22 13.74
C CYS A 125 -4.62 9.76 13.19
N PRO A 126 -4.67 10.25 11.93
CA PRO A 126 -5.88 10.82 11.34
C PRO A 126 -6.91 9.76 10.92
N VAL A 127 -6.55 8.47 10.99
CA VAL A 127 -7.45 7.38 10.60
C VAL A 127 -8.60 7.28 11.60
N ARG A 128 -9.82 7.41 11.11
CA ARG A 128 -11.04 7.26 11.92
C ARG A 128 -11.32 5.78 12.18
N GLY A 129 -11.79 5.45 13.37
CA GLY A 129 -12.08 4.08 13.79
C GLY A 129 -10.84 3.34 14.29
N LYS A 130 -10.51 2.20 13.70
CA LYS A 130 -9.30 1.44 14.08
C LYS A 130 -8.06 2.15 13.55
N ARG A 131 -7.27 2.72 14.44
CA ARG A 131 -6.06 3.46 14.08
C ARG A 131 -5.02 2.59 13.40
N ALA A 132 -4.24 3.16 12.51
CA ALA A 132 -3.19 2.46 11.74
C ALA A 132 -2.01 2.05 12.63
N ILE A 133 -1.80 2.75 13.75
CA ILE A 133 -0.79 2.46 14.78
C ILE A 133 -1.49 2.46 16.13
N ARG A 134 -1.09 1.54 17.01
CA ARG A 134 -1.61 1.46 18.39
C ARG A 134 -0.46 1.20 19.35
N VAL A 135 -0.52 1.82 20.51
CA VAL A 135 0.35 1.54 21.63
C VAL A 135 -0.33 0.52 22.53
N THR A 136 0.35 -0.58 22.79
CA THR A 136 -0.15 -1.67 23.64
C THR A 136 0.86 -1.95 24.75
N ALA A 137 0.41 -2.55 25.84
CA ALA A 137 1.28 -3.05 26.91
C ALA A 137 1.93 -4.39 26.56
N GLU A 138 1.91 -4.83 25.33
CA GLU A 138 2.56 -6.03 24.84
C GLU A 138 4.07 -5.87 24.99
N ASN A 139 4.74 -6.86 25.63
CA ASN A 139 6.15 -6.81 26.04
C ASN A 139 6.48 -5.87 27.24
N GLU A 140 5.50 -5.25 27.85
CA GLU A 140 5.67 -4.58 29.12
C GLU A 140 5.76 -5.62 30.26
N SER A 141 6.63 -5.35 31.27
CA SER A 141 6.80 -6.23 32.42
C SER A 141 5.50 -6.45 33.22
N ARG A 142 4.56 -5.50 33.12
CA ARG A 142 3.23 -5.56 33.76
C ARG A 142 2.14 -6.13 32.88
N ALA A 143 2.43 -6.48 31.65
CA ALA A 143 1.44 -7.11 30.76
C ALA A 143 1.08 -8.50 31.31
N ARG A 144 -0.21 -8.81 31.42
CA ARG A 144 -0.69 -10.10 31.94
C ARG A 144 -0.17 -11.31 31.14
N ARG A 145 0.20 -11.12 29.88
CA ARG A 145 0.72 -12.17 29.01
C ARG A 145 2.24 -12.37 29.12
N HIS A 146 2.93 -11.42 29.73
CA HIS A 146 4.38 -11.43 29.92
C HIS A 146 4.69 -11.15 31.39
N ALA A 147 4.21 -12.03 32.27
CA ALA A 147 4.61 -11.99 33.67
C ALA A 147 6.09 -12.29 33.75
N LEU A 148 6.87 -11.38 34.33
CA LEU A 148 8.25 -11.67 34.73
C LEU A 148 8.20 -12.79 35.77
N ILE A 149 8.65 -13.99 35.38
CA ILE A 149 8.96 -15.06 36.34
C ILE A 149 10.28 -14.63 36.94
N LEU A 150 10.24 -13.99 38.10
CA LEU A 150 11.45 -13.76 38.88
C LEU A 150 11.92 -15.14 39.36
N PRO A 151 13.19 -15.53 39.09
CA PRO A 151 13.73 -16.72 39.70
C PRO A 151 13.71 -16.53 41.22
N GLY A 152 13.01 -17.42 41.93
CA GLY A 152 12.97 -17.47 43.38
C GLY A 152 14.32 -17.89 43.98
#